data_bbb263a0a1729ac127df1a17e9f3f8d0
#
_entry.id   bbb263a0a1729ac127df1a17e9f3f8d0
#
_cell.length_a   1.000
_cell.length_b   1.000
_cell.length_c   1.000
_cell.angle_alpha   90.00
_cell.angle_beta   90.00
_cell.angle_gamma   90.00
#
_symmetry.space_group_name_H-M   'P 1'
#
loop_
_entity.id
_entity.type
_entity.pdbx_description
1 polymer ?
#
loop_
_entity_poly.entity_id
_entity_poly.type
_entity_poly.pdbx_seq_one_letter_code
_entity_poly.pdbx_strand_id
1 'polypeptide(L)'
;MFFVFLKMLGRSQIVFIFFNDASLFLCCMRELYFPVLPSKDTLLNSSGNCLPKTIMGSFVAGKNTNDSNFIQVSVHVTQGGNFAIASDTVNGFSFNSTGNFADTGLVSIKLAASGTPTAADTSVFTIRYKTSDCTINVPVTSATPQAIYTLLGAPDTCTPVTVSGGYIKDVSLGADDIVTISLQATAPGSYSISTNEINGYKFFDSSTVVAGIQTIKLKSIGAPLAKGTDHFTVTAGGSSCTFTVTVYDPVIVTGTDYFPLSLNSYWTYEDVMNAGDTIKRIITGDSAISSTQYRVMHEYDRYGGDTAFLFRKKGTDYIQNGSVDILTVALAYVPHVIGQINFLKQPLTDGESWVSEECLGNLFSGQPVYLQYYFNCVKSNDAITVGTHSFINVYHVILLPQIKSSASNPYNSTNEVFHLYYAKGIGLVYVKGTDNVGFPKKEWRLRNWLVN
;
A
#
# COMPACT_ATOMS: atom_id res chain seq x y z
N MET A 1 7.84 -66.95 -24.45
CA MET A 1 7.68 -65.79 -23.57
C MET A 1 7.36 -64.63 -24.48
N PHE A 2 6.08 -64.13 -24.47
CA PHE A 2 5.65 -63.08 -25.37
C PHE A 2 5.94 -61.71 -24.69
N PHE A 3 6.75 -60.88 -25.36
CA PHE A 3 6.89 -59.48 -24.96
C PHE A 3 6.04 -58.62 -25.88
N VAL A 4 5.08 -57.92 -25.34
CA VAL A 4 4.29 -56.90 -26.03
C VAL A 4 4.92 -55.53 -25.71
N PHE A 5 5.53 -54.89 -26.70
CA PHE A 5 5.93 -53.47 -26.55
C PHE A 5 4.85 -52.58 -27.12
N LEU A 6 4.26 -51.79 -26.25
CA LEU A 6 3.32 -50.72 -26.65
C LEU A 6 4.11 -49.44 -26.91
N LYS A 7 4.17 -48.98 -28.16
CA LYS A 7 4.75 -47.69 -28.49
C LYS A 7 3.64 -46.77 -28.97
N MET A 8 3.36 -45.73 -28.21
CA MET A 8 2.46 -44.67 -28.66
C MET A 8 3.21 -43.74 -29.64
N LEU A 9 2.75 -43.70 -30.86
CA LEU A 9 3.17 -42.77 -31.89
C LEU A 9 2.02 -41.83 -32.23
N GLY A 10 1.92 -40.72 -31.47
CA GLY A 10 0.86 -39.73 -31.66
C GLY A 10 -0.47 -40.10 -30.98
N ARG A 11 -1.40 -39.14 -30.89
CA ARG A 11 -2.67 -39.24 -30.15
C ARG A 11 -3.69 -40.25 -30.70
N SER A 12 -3.40 -40.97 -31.76
CA SER A 12 -4.39 -41.83 -32.44
C SER A 12 -3.88 -43.16 -32.99
N GLN A 13 -2.65 -43.56 -32.73
CA GLN A 13 -2.09 -44.80 -33.30
C GLN A 13 -1.52 -45.73 -32.23
N ILE A 14 -2.01 -46.95 -32.15
CA ILE A 14 -1.46 -48.04 -31.32
C ILE A 14 -0.90 -49.09 -32.27
N VAL A 15 0.41 -49.34 -32.22
CA VAL A 15 1.10 -50.35 -33.00
C VAL A 15 1.38 -51.55 -32.07
N PHE A 16 0.85 -52.72 -32.40
CA PHE A 16 1.18 -53.98 -31.73
C PHE A 16 2.32 -54.66 -32.49
N ILE A 17 3.46 -54.87 -31.83
CA ILE A 17 4.58 -55.61 -32.38
C ILE A 17 4.66 -56.96 -31.70
N PHE A 18 4.47 -58.03 -32.46
CA PHE A 18 4.62 -59.41 -31.96
C PHE A 18 5.95 -59.97 -32.41
N PHE A 19 6.71 -60.57 -31.52
CA PHE A 19 7.94 -61.28 -31.81
C PHE A 19 7.73 -62.77 -31.60
N ASN A 20 7.99 -63.59 -32.60
CA ASN A 20 8.09 -65.03 -32.46
C ASN A 20 9.36 -65.52 -33.16
N ASP A 21 10.16 -66.35 -32.48
CA ASP A 21 11.48 -66.84 -32.83
C ASP A 21 11.93 -66.65 -34.28
N ALA A 22 12.93 -65.72 -34.44
CA ALA A 22 13.80 -65.56 -35.59
C ALA A 22 13.19 -65.07 -36.92
N SER A 23 11.95 -64.61 -36.99
CA SER A 23 11.39 -63.98 -38.19
C SER A 23 10.54 -62.79 -37.86
N LEU A 24 10.88 -61.64 -38.46
CA LEU A 24 10.10 -60.39 -38.34
C LEU A 24 8.87 -60.48 -39.25
N PHE A 25 7.74 -60.85 -38.71
CA PHE A 25 6.45 -60.77 -39.43
C PHE A 25 5.83 -59.39 -39.16
N LEU A 26 5.89 -58.54 -40.16
CA LEU A 26 5.10 -57.30 -40.18
C LEU A 26 3.69 -57.65 -40.62
N CYS A 27 2.82 -58.01 -39.68
CA CYS A 27 1.45 -58.33 -40.01
C CYS A 27 0.57 -57.10 -39.76
N CYS A 28 0.01 -56.57 -40.84
CA CYS A 28 -1.12 -55.62 -40.95
C CYS A 28 -1.14 -54.45 -39.96
N MET A 29 -0.64 -53.31 -40.41
CA MET A 29 -1.06 -52.05 -39.85
C MET A 29 -2.53 -51.80 -40.20
N ARG A 30 -3.40 -52.09 -39.28
CA ARG A 30 -4.79 -51.60 -39.30
C ARG A 30 -4.79 -50.37 -38.43
N GLU A 31 -4.84 -49.18 -39.05
CA GLU A 31 -5.16 -47.97 -38.29
C GLU A 31 -6.53 -48.14 -37.64
N LEU A 32 -6.51 -48.33 -36.32
CA LEU A 32 -7.72 -48.21 -35.54
C LEU A 32 -8.01 -46.74 -35.36
N TYR A 33 -8.75 -46.16 -36.31
CA TYR A 33 -9.37 -44.86 -36.15
C TYR A 33 -10.45 -44.99 -35.10
N PHE A 34 -10.16 -44.50 -33.87
CA PHE A 34 -11.21 -44.30 -32.88
C PHE A 34 -11.87 -42.94 -33.22
N PRO A 35 -13.09 -42.92 -33.74
CA PRO A 35 -13.80 -41.68 -33.90
C PRO A 35 -13.95 -41.04 -32.52
N VAL A 36 -13.46 -39.81 -32.35
CA VAL A 36 -13.73 -39.05 -31.12
C VAL A 36 -15.25 -38.81 -31.11
N LEU A 37 -15.95 -39.61 -30.33
CA LEU A 37 -17.40 -39.48 -30.21
C LEU A 37 -17.78 -38.10 -29.65
N PRO A 38 -18.85 -37.49 -30.15
CA PRO A 38 -19.35 -36.26 -29.57
C PRO A 38 -19.77 -36.52 -28.10
N SER A 39 -19.38 -35.62 -27.19
CA SER A 39 -19.73 -35.74 -25.78
C SER A 39 -21.27 -35.85 -25.58
N LYS A 40 -21.75 -36.56 -24.56
CA LYS A 40 -23.18 -36.62 -24.18
C LYS A 40 -23.36 -35.80 -22.90
N ASP A 41 -23.51 -34.50 -23.02
CA ASP A 41 -23.46 -33.56 -21.90
C ASP A 41 -24.52 -32.48 -22.00
N THR A 42 -24.73 -31.78 -20.89
CA THR A 42 -25.75 -30.76 -20.78
C THR A 42 -25.31 -29.59 -19.89
N LEU A 43 -25.85 -28.39 -20.17
CA LEU A 43 -25.76 -27.21 -19.30
C LEU A 43 -26.81 -27.23 -18.17
N LEU A 44 -27.64 -28.27 -18.10
CA LEU A 44 -28.76 -28.36 -17.16
C LEU A 44 -28.48 -29.40 -16.07
N ASN A 45 -29.02 -29.16 -14.89
CA ASN A 45 -29.07 -30.14 -13.82
C ASN A 45 -30.20 -31.15 -14.05
N SER A 46 -30.34 -32.14 -13.16
CA SER A 46 -31.38 -33.17 -13.23
C SER A 46 -32.83 -32.62 -13.18
N SER A 47 -33.01 -31.43 -12.67
CA SER A 47 -34.32 -30.72 -12.61
C SER A 47 -34.58 -29.82 -13.82
N GLY A 48 -33.69 -29.80 -14.82
CA GLY A 48 -33.82 -28.97 -16.02
C GLY A 48 -33.42 -27.52 -15.82
N ASN A 49 -32.81 -27.15 -14.68
CA ASN A 49 -32.33 -25.81 -14.43
C ASN A 49 -30.87 -25.66 -14.88
N CYS A 50 -30.50 -24.45 -15.35
CA CYS A 50 -29.14 -24.14 -15.74
C CYS A 50 -28.14 -24.33 -14.58
N LEU A 51 -27.03 -24.99 -14.87
CA LEU A 51 -25.90 -25.12 -13.97
C LEU A 51 -25.25 -23.74 -13.73
N PRO A 52 -24.42 -23.57 -12.67
CA PRO A 52 -23.77 -22.32 -12.32
C PRO A 52 -22.99 -21.68 -13.47
N LYS A 53 -23.10 -20.36 -13.58
CA LYS A 53 -22.42 -19.53 -14.58
C LYS A 53 -21.89 -18.29 -13.90
N THR A 54 -20.67 -17.85 -14.27
CA THR A 54 -20.03 -16.63 -13.72
C THR A 54 -19.46 -15.79 -14.84
N ILE A 55 -19.65 -14.47 -14.78
CA ILE A 55 -19.08 -13.52 -15.70
C ILE A 55 -17.75 -13.05 -15.14
N MET A 56 -16.73 -12.99 -15.98
CA MET A 56 -15.39 -12.53 -15.64
C MET A 56 -14.98 -11.39 -16.57
N GLY A 57 -14.29 -10.39 -15.99
CA GLY A 57 -13.90 -9.17 -16.67
C GLY A 57 -15.02 -8.13 -16.76
N SER A 58 -14.68 -6.93 -17.25
CA SER A 58 -15.63 -5.83 -17.46
C SER A 58 -15.87 -5.60 -18.94
N PHE A 59 -17.13 -5.46 -19.33
CA PHE A 59 -17.53 -5.23 -20.70
C PHE A 59 -17.89 -3.74 -20.87
N VAL A 60 -17.26 -3.06 -21.84
CA VAL A 60 -17.40 -1.61 -22.04
C VAL A 60 -17.78 -1.36 -23.50
N ALA A 61 -18.82 -0.55 -23.74
CA ALA A 61 -19.26 -0.17 -25.06
C ALA A 61 -18.14 0.51 -25.87
N GLY A 62 -17.97 0.09 -27.11
CA GLY A 62 -16.91 0.58 -28.00
C GLY A 62 -15.51 0.03 -27.74
N LYS A 63 -15.34 -0.86 -26.75
CA LYS A 63 -14.04 -1.46 -26.41
C LYS A 63 -14.02 -2.95 -26.76
N ASN A 64 -13.03 -3.37 -27.56
CA ASN A 64 -12.84 -4.78 -27.92
C ASN A 64 -12.68 -5.66 -26.68
N THR A 65 -13.29 -6.83 -26.68
CA THR A 65 -13.07 -7.87 -25.68
C THR A 65 -11.67 -8.48 -25.81
N ASN A 66 -11.13 -9.00 -24.72
CA ASN A 66 -9.80 -9.62 -24.65
C ASN A 66 -9.86 -10.88 -23.76
N ASP A 67 -8.72 -11.53 -23.51
CA ASP A 67 -8.62 -12.80 -22.75
C ASP A 67 -9.12 -12.73 -21.30
N SER A 68 -9.28 -11.53 -20.74
CA SER A 68 -9.89 -11.35 -19.41
C SER A 68 -11.41 -11.30 -19.43
N ASN A 69 -12.02 -11.16 -20.61
CA ASN A 69 -13.46 -11.13 -20.82
C ASN A 69 -13.97 -12.54 -21.18
N PHE A 70 -14.61 -13.22 -20.26
CA PHE A 70 -15.16 -14.56 -20.50
C PHE A 70 -16.32 -14.89 -19.58
N ILE A 71 -17.05 -15.93 -19.93
CA ILE A 71 -18.03 -16.58 -19.04
C ILE A 71 -17.48 -17.95 -18.64
N GLN A 72 -17.53 -18.26 -17.36
CA GLN A 72 -17.26 -19.59 -16.86
C GLN A 72 -18.59 -20.32 -16.69
N VAL A 73 -18.78 -21.42 -17.39
CA VAL A 73 -19.99 -22.25 -17.33
C VAL A 73 -19.69 -23.62 -16.79
N SER A 74 -20.60 -24.18 -16.02
CA SER A 74 -20.52 -25.58 -15.59
C SER A 74 -21.29 -26.45 -16.58
N VAL A 75 -20.69 -27.62 -16.92
CA VAL A 75 -21.26 -28.63 -17.82
C VAL A 75 -21.31 -29.96 -17.08
N HIS A 76 -22.43 -30.64 -17.10
CA HIS A 76 -22.52 -32.02 -16.61
C HIS A 76 -22.14 -32.96 -17.74
N VAL A 77 -20.97 -33.56 -17.67
CA VAL A 77 -20.39 -34.46 -18.67
C VAL A 77 -20.71 -35.91 -18.30
N THR A 78 -21.45 -36.61 -19.16
CA THR A 78 -21.80 -38.04 -18.97
C THR A 78 -20.93 -38.95 -19.81
N GLN A 79 -20.36 -38.45 -20.90
CA GLN A 79 -19.42 -39.18 -21.76
C GLN A 79 -18.41 -38.21 -22.35
N GLY A 80 -17.11 -38.48 -22.17
CA GLY A 80 -16.03 -37.68 -22.76
C GLY A 80 -16.13 -37.61 -24.28
N GLY A 81 -15.51 -36.56 -24.86
CA GLY A 81 -15.50 -36.32 -26.28
C GLY A 81 -15.40 -34.84 -26.64
N ASN A 82 -15.43 -34.55 -27.92
CA ASN A 82 -15.34 -33.13 -28.40
C ASN A 82 -16.58 -32.35 -28.04
N PHE A 83 -16.37 -31.10 -27.66
CA PHE A 83 -17.41 -30.10 -27.44
C PHE A 83 -17.21 -28.83 -28.25
N ALA A 84 -18.30 -28.18 -28.58
CA ALA A 84 -18.37 -26.80 -29.03
C ALA A 84 -19.57 -26.15 -28.32
N ILE A 85 -19.26 -25.14 -27.50
CA ILE A 85 -20.25 -24.37 -26.73
C ILE A 85 -20.16 -22.94 -27.23
N ALA A 86 -21.29 -22.34 -27.58
CA ALA A 86 -21.34 -20.96 -28.08
C ALA A 86 -22.59 -20.25 -27.59
N SER A 87 -22.50 -18.92 -27.49
CA SER A 87 -23.67 -18.06 -27.36
C SER A 87 -24.16 -17.57 -28.73
N ASP A 88 -25.36 -17.00 -28.77
CA ASP A 88 -25.74 -16.05 -29.79
C ASP A 88 -24.83 -14.81 -29.76
N THR A 89 -24.92 -13.99 -30.84
CA THR A 89 -24.26 -12.70 -30.90
C THR A 89 -25.26 -11.63 -30.47
N VAL A 90 -24.98 -10.95 -29.37
CA VAL A 90 -25.81 -9.88 -28.84
C VAL A 90 -24.94 -8.65 -28.64
N ASN A 91 -25.44 -7.47 -28.93
CA ASN A 91 -24.75 -6.22 -28.70
C ASN A 91 -23.31 -6.17 -29.28
N GLY A 92 -23.07 -6.85 -30.42
CA GLY A 92 -21.79 -6.84 -31.14
C GLY A 92 -20.70 -7.79 -30.63
N PHE A 93 -21.03 -8.67 -29.68
CA PHE A 93 -20.08 -9.67 -29.17
C PHE A 93 -20.75 -11.01 -28.84
N SER A 94 -19.97 -12.06 -28.71
CA SER A 94 -20.41 -13.43 -28.40
C SER A 94 -19.40 -14.16 -27.55
N PHE A 95 -19.78 -15.34 -27.07
CA PHE A 95 -18.92 -16.22 -26.27
C PHE A 95 -18.81 -17.60 -26.90
N ASN A 96 -17.62 -18.17 -26.95
CA ASN A 96 -17.43 -19.52 -27.46
C ASN A 96 -16.27 -20.25 -26.81
N SER A 97 -16.33 -21.56 -26.89
CA SER A 97 -15.23 -22.46 -26.55
C SER A 97 -15.38 -23.80 -27.27
N THR A 98 -14.25 -24.36 -27.69
CA THR A 98 -14.17 -25.70 -28.26
C THR A 98 -13.07 -26.48 -27.58
N GLY A 99 -13.25 -27.79 -27.44
CA GLY A 99 -12.24 -28.63 -26.78
C GLY A 99 -12.67 -30.08 -26.71
N ASN A 100 -12.04 -30.81 -25.80
CA ASN A 100 -12.36 -32.20 -25.53
C ASN A 100 -12.53 -32.44 -24.02
N PHE A 101 -13.62 -33.07 -23.61
CA PHE A 101 -13.80 -33.53 -22.23
C PHE A 101 -13.06 -34.85 -22.05
N ALA A 102 -12.04 -34.86 -21.20
CA ALA A 102 -11.32 -36.07 -20.80
C ALA A 102 -12.06 -36.85 -19.70
N ASP A 103 -12.71 -36.09 -18.79
CA ASP A 103 -13.36 -36.62 -17.58
C ASP A 103 -14.88 -36.48 -17.66
N THR A 104 -15.59 -37.30 -16.87
CA THR A 104 -17.04 -37.21 -16.65
C THR A 104 -17.34 -36.50 -15.33
N GLY A 105 -18.59 -36.04 -15.17
CA GLY A 105 -19.02 -35.30 -13.98
C GLY A 105 -19.22 -33.81 -14.25
N LEU A 106 -19.12 -32.99 -13.22
CA LEU A 106 -19.29 -31.52 -13.34
C LEU A 106 -17.96 -30.88 -13.71
N VAL A 107 -17.90 -30.36 -14.94
CA VAL A 107 -16.68 -29.73 -15.50
C VAL A 107 -16.95 -28.23 -15.74
N SER A 108 -15.98 -27.39 -15.40
CA SER A 108 -16.06 -25.94 -15.61
C SER A 108 -15.31 -25.53 -16.89
N ILE A 109 -15.99 -24.80 -17.78
CA ILE A 109 -15.46 -24.39 -19.09
C ILE A 109 -15.45 -22.87 -19.20
N LYS A 110 -14.32 -22.33 -19.68
CA LYS A 110 -14.17 -20.93 -20.05
C LYS A 110 -14.68 -20.71 -21.47
N LEU A 111 -15.71 -19.87 -21.64
CA LEU A 111 -16.16 -19.36 -22.93
C LEU A 111 -15.54 -17.98 -23.16
N ALA A 112 -14.56 -17.87 -24.04
CA ALA A 112 -13.92 -16.60 -24.34
C ALA A 112 -14.88 -15.64 -25.08
N ALA A 113 -14.85 -14.36 -24.72
CA ALA A 113 -15.58 -13.33 -25.42
C ALA A 113 -14.87 -12.95 -26.72
N SER A 114 -15.63 -12.66 -27.76
CA SER A 114 -15.16 -12.16 -29.06
C SER A 114 -16.08 -11.09 -29.60
N GLY A 115 -15.53 -9.96 -30.02
CA GLY A 115 -16.24 -8.82 -30.59
C GLY A 115 -16.14 -7.55 -29.75
N THR A 116 -16.94 -6.55 -30.10
CA THR A 116 -16.96 -5.24 -29.44
C THR A 116 -18.40 -4.92 -29.05
N PRO A 117 -18.67 -4.77 -27.72
CA PRO A 117 -19.99 -4.29 -27.29
C PRO A 117 -20.31 -2.92 -27.92
N THR A 118 -21.48 -2.74 -28.49
CA THR A 118 -21.86 -1.51 -29.21
C THR A 118 -22.60 -0.51 -28.34
N ALA A 119 -23.36 -0.98 -27.34
CA ALA A 119 -24.18 -0.15 -26.47
C ALA A 119 -24.00 -0.55 -24.99
N ALA A 120 -24.10 0.45 -24.13
CA ALA A 120 -24.11 0.23 -22.67
C ALA A 120 -25.54 -0.16 -22.25
N ASP A 121 -25.73 -1.44 -22.03
CA ASP A 121 -26.96 -2.04 -21.54
C ASP A 121 -26.67 -3.45 -20.98
N THR A 122 -27.67 -4.07 -20.37
CA THR A 122 -27.57 -5.48 -19.99
C THR A 122 -27.84 -6.36 -21.19
N SER A 123 -26.79 -7.02 -21.70
CA SER A 123 -26.91 -7.93 -22.85
C SER A 123 -27.27 -9.34 -22.36
N VAL A 124 -28.38 -9.87 -22.88
CA VAL A 124 -28.88 -11.20 -22.51
C VAL A 124 -28.46 -12.21 -23.59
N PHE A 125 -27.53 -13.08 -23.22
CA PHE A 125 -27.02 -14.16 -24.09
C PHE A 125 -27.71 -15.47 -23.82
N THR A 126 -27.95 -16.22 -24.89
CA THR A 126 -28.37 -17.62 -24.83
C THR A 126 -27.16 -18.50 -25.16
N ILE A 127 -26.63 -19.19 -24.15
CA ILE A 127 -25.53 -20.16 -24.32
C ILE A 127 -26.17 -21.48 -24.77
N ARG A 128 -25.72 -22.02 -25.90
CA ARG A 128 -26.23 -23.27 -26.49
C ARG A 128 -25.19 -24.36 -26.46
N TYR A 129 -25.61 -25.49 -25.98
CA TYR A 129 -24.83 -26.72 -26.03
C TYR A 129 -25.75 -27.94 -26.28
N LYS A 130 -25.67 -28.49 -27.50
CA LYS A 130 -26.52 -29.57 -27.96
C LYS A 130 -28.01 -29.21 -27.84
N THR A 131 -28.77 -29.89 -26.99
CA THR A 131 -30.17 -29.67 -26.72
C THR A 131 -30.47 -28.82 -25.52
N SER A 132 -29.39 -28.26 -24.85
CA SER A 132 -29.55 -27.44 -23.67
C SER A 132 -29.23 -25.97 -23.98
N ASP A 133 -30.12 -25.07 -23.57
CA ASP A 133 -29.99 -23.64 -23.68
C ASP A 133 -30.02 -22.98 -22.30
N CYS A 134 -29.11 -22.05 -22.06
CA CYS A 134 -29.05 -21.30 -20.81
C CYS A 134 -28.79 -19.82 -21.04
N THR A 135 -29.57 -18.95 -20.40
CA THR A 135 -29.37 -17.51 -20.49
C THR A 135 -28.42 -16.97 -19.43
N ILE A 136 -27.69 -15.90 -19.76
CA ILE A 136 -26.88 -15.11 -18.86
C ILE A 136 -26.96 -13.63 -19.19
N ASN A 137 -27.07 -12.80 -18.16
CA ASN A 137 -27.15 -11.35 -18.29
C ASN A 137 -25.77 -10.75 -18.09
N VAL A 138 -25.18 -10.18 -19.13
CA VAL A 138 -23.85 -9.55 -19.11
C VAL A 138 -24.02 -8.04 -19.09
N PRO A 139 -23.67 -7.35 -18.00
CA PRO A 139 -23.73 -5.91 -17.95
C PRO A 139 -22.63 -5.30 -18.82
N VAL A 140 -22.98 -4.38 -19.71
CA VAL A 140 -22.07 -3.57 -20.51
C VAL A 140 -22.19 -2.13 -20.02
N THR A 141 -21.06 -1.55 -19.60
CA THR A 141 -20.99 -0.16 -19.13
C THR A 141 -20.65 0.79 -20.27
N SER A 142 -20.99 2.07 -20.13
CA SER A 142 -20.52 3.11 -21.05
C SER A 142 -19.01 3.29 -20.94
N ALA A 143 -18.32 3.55 -22.04
CA ALA A 143 -16.98 4.08 -22.00
C ALA A 143 -17.02 5.45 -21.30
N THR A 144 -16.18 5.64 -20.28
CA THR A 144 -16.05 6.97 -19.68
C THR A 144 -15.44 7.91 -20.71
N PRO A 145 -16.13 9.00 -21.10
CA PRO A 145 -15.55 9.95 -22.04
C PRO A 145 -14.26 10.53 -21.46
N GLN A 146 -13.36 10.97 -22.33
CA GLN A 146 -12.19 11.70 -21.91
C GLN A 146 -12.58 13.09 -21.42
N ALA A 147 -12.06 13.52 -20.27
CA ALA A 147 -12.29 14.86 -19.76
C ALA A 147 -11.67 15.92 -20.67
N ILE A 148 -12.32 17.07 -20.79
CA ILE A 148 -11.73 18.27 -21.42
C ILE A 148 -11.32 19.19 -20.30
N TYR A 149 -10.02 19.47 -20.19
CA TYR A 149 -9.45 20.28 -19.10
C TYR A 149 -8.18 20.99 -19.51
N THR A 150 -7.78 21.99 -18.70
CA THR A 150 -6.49 22.70 -18.78
C THR A 150 -5.84 22.68 -17.40
N LEU A 151 -4.50 22.61 -17.36
CA LEU A 151 -3.74 22.72 -16.12
C LEU A 151 -3.74 24.18 -15.64
N LEU A 152 -3.97 24.40 -14.35
CA LEU A 152 -3.90 25.74 -13.77
C LEU A 152 -2.44 26.19 -13.63
N GLY A 153 -2.17 27.43 -14.03
CA GLY A 153 -0.81 27.99 -14.09
C GLY A 153 -0.12 27.81 -15.43
N ALA A 154 -0.72 27.03 -16.36
CA ALA A 154 -0.16 26.90 -17.70
C ALA A 154 -0.15 28.27 -18.44
N PRO A 155 0.90 28.55 -19.27
CA PRO A 155 1.99 27.65 -19.66
C PRO A 155 3.22 27.67 -18.71
N ASP A 156 3.18 28.44 -17.63
CA ASP A 156 4.34 28.68 -16.76
C ASP A 156 4.40 27.67 -15.59
N THR A 157 4.37 28.18 -14.35
CA THR A 157 4.38 27.34 -13.14
C THR A 157 2.98 26.86 -12.80
N CYS A 158 2.83 25.55 -12.50
CA CYS A 158 1.57 25.00 -11.99
C CYS A 158 1.14 25.76 -10.72
N THR A 159 -0.08 26.29 -10.67
CA THR A 159 -0.53 27.15 -9.56
C THR A 159 -1.99 26.84 -9.22
N PRO A 160 -2.32 26.42 -7.98
CA PRO A 160 -1.39 26.12 -6.89
C PRO A 160 -0.63 24.82 -7.12
N VAL A 161 0.56 24.70 -6.53
CA VAL A 161 1.33 23.47 -6.47
C VAL A 161 1.83 23.24 -5.04
N THR A 162 1.77 21.99 -4.57
CA THR A 162 2.33 21.58 -3.28
C THR A 162 3.14 20.30 -3.49
N VAL A 163 4.40 20.31 -3.04
CA VAL A 163 5.27 19.14 -3.02
C VAL A 163 5.32 18.62 -1.59
N SER A 164 4.96 17.37 -1.39
CA SER A 164 4.93 16.70 -0.09
C SER A 164 5.86 15.49 -0.10
N GLY A 165 6.35 15.08 1.08
CA GLY A 165 7.25 13.95 1.24
C GLY A 165 8.72 14.31 1.34
N GLY A 166 9.58 13.30 1.28
CA GLY A 166 11.03 13.41 1.47
C GLY A 166 11.81 12.89 0.27
N TYR A 167 12.25 13.76 -0.60
CA TYR A 167 13.01 13.40 -1.80
C TYR A 167 14.49 13.26 -1.44
N ILE A 168 14.94 12.03 -1.25
CA ILE A 168 16.29 11.70 -0.77
C ILE A 168 17.00 10.86 -1.84
N LYS A 169 18.25 11.23 -2.12
CA LYS A 169 19.07 10.50 -3.08
C LYS A 169 19.15 9.00 -2.73
N ASP A 170 19.01 8.15 -3.75
CA ASP A 170 19.05 6.67 -3.68
C ASP A 170 17.96 6.03 -2.81
N VAL A 171 16.93 6.79 -2.40
CA VAL A 171 15.77 6.29 -1.65
C VAL A 171 14.56 6.19 -2.58
N SER A 172 13.95 5.00 -2.66
CA SER A 172 12.71 4.81 -3.43
C SER A 172 11.57 5.63 -2.88
N LEU A 173 10.87 6.34 -3.77
CA LEU A 173 9.72 7.17 -3.40
C LEU A 173 8.52 6.31 -3.01
N GLY A 174 7.76 6.77 -2.05
CA GLY A 174 6.61 6.09 -1.44
C GLY A 174 5.28 6.82 -1.61
N ALA A 175 4.28 6.36 -0.87
CA ALA A 175 2.92 6.89 -0.96
C ALA A 175 2.77 8.35 -0.45
N ASP A 176 3.69 8.80 0.38
CA ASP A 176 3.68 10.15 0.96
C ASP A 176 4.42 11.18 0.09
N ASP A 177 5.20 10.68 -0.91
CA ASP A 177 5.97 11.51 -1.84
C ASP A 177 5.08 11.89 -3.03
N ILE A 178 4.26 12.90 -2.86
CA ILE A 178 3.25 13.33 -3.82
C ILE A 178 3.41 14.79 -4.22
N VAL A 179 2.96 15.11 -5.44
CA VAL A 179 2.80 16.49 -5.89
C VAL A 179 1.33 16.76 -6.15
N THR A 180 0.81 17.81 -5.53
CA THR A 180 -0.56 18.25 -5.72
C THR A 180 -0.59 19.42 -6.66
N ILE A 181 -1.35 19.31 -7.76
CA ILE A 181 -1.61 20.37 -8.74
C ILE A 181 -3.11 20.56 -8.92
N SER A 182 -3.50 21.59 -9.66
CA SER A 182 -4.91 21.82 -9.97
C SER A 182 -5.14 21.90 -11.46
N LEU A 183 -6.35 21.50 -11.91
CA LEU A 183 -6.83 21.62 -13.27
C LEU A 183 -8.23 22.24 -13.28
N GLN A 184 -8.58 22.90 -14.41
CA GLN A 184 -9.94 23.35 -14.72
C GLN A 184 -10.53 22.41 -15.75
N ALA A 185 -11.52 21.57 -15.35
CA ALA A 185 -12.26 20.73 -16.27
C ALA A 185 -13.49 21.46 -16.81
N THR A 186 -13.62 21.51 -18.14
CA THR A 186 -14.80 22.05 -18.84
C THR A 186 -15.81 20.98 -19.19
N ALA A 187 -15.36 19.71 -19.34
CA ALA A 187 -16.22 18.55 -19.47
C ALA A 187 -15.74 17.40 -18.57
N PRO A 188 -16.67 16.71 -17.88
CA PRO A 188 -16.32 15.57 -17.03
C PRO A 188 -15.83 14.39 -17.86
N GLY A 189 -15.02 13.52 -17.25
CA GLY A 189 -14.51 12.31 -17.90
C GLY A 189 -13.25 11.78 -17.26
N SER A 190 -12.62 10.81 -17.94
CA SER A 190 -11.35 10.23 -17.53
C SER A 190 -10.19 11.16 -17.90
N TYR A 191 -9.14 11.14 -17.06
CA TYR A 191 -7.89 11.80 -17.35
C TYR A 191 -6.69 10.86 -17.07
N SER A 192 -5.56 11.17 -17.69
CA SER A 192 -4.27 10.58 -17.40
C SER A 192 -3.23 11.70 -17.50
N ILE A 193 -2.52 11.94 -16.42
CA ILE A 193 -1.52 13.00 -16.28
C ILE A 193 -0.20 12.35 -15.88
N SER A 194 0.89 12.75 -16.50
CA SER A 194 2.24 12.35 -16.11
C SER A 194 3.24 13.48 -16.37
N THR A 195 4.33 13.47 -15.60
CA THR A 195 5.49 14.32 -15.88
C THR A 195 6.45 13.62 -16.85
N ASN A 196 7.40 14.39 -17.38
CA ASN A 196 8.66 13.80 -17.85
C ASN A 196 9.36 13.08 -16.70
N GLU A 197 10.27 12.16 -17.04
CA GLU A 197 11.15 11.49 -16.08
C GLU A 197 12.44 12.29 -15.96
N ILE A 198 12.80 12.68 -14.74
CA ILE A 198 14.04 13.42 -14.43
C ILE A 198 14.69 12.73 -13.22
N ASN A 199 16.02 12.64 -13.24
CA ASN A 199 16.82 12.17 -12.12
C ASN A 199 16.36 10.80 -11.56
N GLY A 200 15.82 9.91 -12.45
CA GLY A 200 15.39 8.55 -12.10
C GLY A 200 13.99 8.43 -11.49
N TYR A 201 13.20 9.50 -11.48
CA TYR A 201 11.82 9.46 -10.98
C TYR A 201 10.86 10.35 -11.76
N LYS A 202 9.57 10.12 -11.60
CA LYS A 202 8.48 10.90 -12.22
C LYS A 202 7.21 10.84 -11.39
N PHE A 203 6.24 11.66 -11.78
CA PHE A 203 4.93 11.75 -11.14
C PHE A 203 3.82 11.44 -12.14
N PHE A 204 2.75 10.81 -11.68
CA PHE A 204 1.61 10.46 -12.52
C PHE A 204 0.34 10.28 -11.69
N ASP A 205 -0.79 10.44 -12.34
CA ASP A 205 -2.11 10.03 -11.83
C ASP A 205 -3.09 9.81 -12.99
N SER A 206 -4.07 8.93 -12.77
CA SER A 206 -5.17 8.71 -13.69
C SER A 206 -6.44 8.37 -12.90
N SER A 207 -7.54 9.05 -13.25
CA SER A 207 -8.83 8.88 -12.60
C SER A 207 -9.92 9.55 -13.45
N THR A 208 -11.02 9.95 -12.83
CA THR A 208 -12.09 10.75 -13.44
C THR A 208 -12.23 12.09 -12.73
N VAL A 209 -12.65 13.11 -13.46
CA VAL A 209 -12.96 14.43 -12.92
C VAL A 209 -14.36 14.86 -13.31
N VAL A 210 -14.97 15.70 -12.48
CA VAL A 210 -16.19 16.45 -12.81
C VAL A 210 -15.84 17.85 -13.33
N ALA A 211 -16.78 18.54 -13.95
CA ALA A 211 -16.58 19.92 -14.40
C ALA A 211 -16.27 20.85 -13.22
N GLY A 212 -15.40 21.82 -13.44
CA GLY A 212 -14.93 22.79 -12.44
C GLY A 212 -13.45 22.63 -12.10
N ILE A 213 -12.98 23.37 -11.08
CA ILE A 213 -11.61 23.27 -10.58
C ILE A 213 -11.48 21.98 -9.76
N GLN A 214 -10.46 21.18 -10.09
CA GLN A 214 -10.17 19.92 -9.43
C GLN A 214 -8.72 19.91 -8.96
N THR A 215 -8.50 19.37 -7.75
CA THR A 215 -7.16 19.16 -7.19
C THR A 215 -6.74 17.72 -7.44
N ILE A 216 -5.57 17.53 -8.04
CA ILE A 216 -5.03 16.23 -8.44
C ILE A 216 -3.76 15.94 -7.66
N LYS A 217 -3.68 14.74 -7.09
CA LYS A 217 -2.50 14.24 -6.35
C LYS A 217 -1.72 13.30 -7.26
N LEU A 218 -0.62 13.79 -7.80
CA LEU A 218 0.30 13.00 -8.61
C LEU A 218 1.15 12.12 -7.69
N LYS A 219 1.08 10.81 -7.88
CA LYS A 219 1.90 9.81 -7.19
C LYS A 219 3.27 9.74 -7.81
N SER A 220 4.30 9.52 -7.00
CA SER A 220 5.66 9.33 -7.46
C SER A 220 5.99 7.87 -7.79
N ILE A 221 6.96 7.66 -8.65
CA ILE A 221 7.59 6.36 -8.91
C ILE A 221 9.06 6.57 -9.26
N GLY A 222 9.93 5.68 -8.78
CA GLY A 222 11.36 5.72 -8.99
C GLY A 222 12.12 6.10 -7.72
N ALA A 223 13.39 6.46 -7.89
CA ALA A 223 14.27 6.95 -6.83
C ALA A 223 15.17 8.05 -7.39
N PRO A 224 15.34 9.19 -6.70
CA PRO A 224 16.28 10.22 -7.11
C PRO A 224 17.72 9.71 -7.14
N LEU A 225 18.46 9.93 -8.23
CA LEU A 225 19.84 9.45 -8.42
C LEU A 225 20.89 10.46 -7.96
N ALA A 226 20.54 11.73 -7.89
CA ALA A 226 21.46 12.81 -7.51
C ALA A 226 20.71 13.88 -6.71
N LYS A 227 21.42 14.55 -5.78
CA LYS A 227 20.90 15.74 -5.11
C LYS A 227 20.81 16.93 -6.05
N GLY A 228 19.90 17.84 -5.80
CA GLY A 228 19.72 19.06 -6.58
C GLY A 228 18.26 19.50 -6.62
N THR A 229 17.98 20.45 -7.48
CA THR A 229 16.62 20.88 -7.77
C THR A 229 16.24 20.38 -9.15
N ASP A 230 15.26 19.48 -9.20
CA ASP A 230 14.73 18.89 -10.42
C ASP A 230 13.53 19.71 -10.93
N HIS A 231 13.46 19.95 -12.24
CA HIS A 231 12.41 20.72 -12.89
C HIS A 231 11.50 19.83 -13.70
N PHE A 232 10.32 19.56 -13.21
CA PHE A 232 9.33 18.71 -13.88
C PHE A 232 8.38 19.50 -14.75
N THR A 233 8.06 18.94 -15.90
CA THR A 233 7.02 19.44 -16.79
C THR A 233 5.85 18.49 -16.80
N VAL A 234 4.66 18.99 -16.49
CA VAL A 234 3.38 18.28 -16.66
C VAL A 234 2.79 18.68 -17.99
N THR A 235 2.46 17.73 -18.84
CA THR A 235 1.75 17.98 -20.10
C THR A 235 0.49 17.14 -20.15
N ALA A 236 -0.66 17.79 -20.17
CA ALA A 236 -1.96 17.11 -20.20
C ALA A 236 -3.07 18.06 -20.66
N GLY A 237 -4.13 17.51 -21.27
CA GLY A 237 -5.29 18.31 -21.70
C GLY A 237 -4.97 19.40 -22.73
N GLY A 238 -3.89 19.25 -23.50
CA GLY A 238 -3.44 20.29 -24.45
C GLY A 238 -2.76 21.49 -23.80
N SER A 239 -2.44 21.42 -22.50
CA SER A 239 -1.75 22.45 -21.71
C SER A 239 -0.52 21.89 -21.04
N SER A 240 0.41 22.77 -20.61
CA SER A 240 1.64 22.36 -19.92
C SER A 240 1.98 23.34 -18.83
N CYS A 241 2.43 22.86 -17.67
CA CYS A 241 2.98 23.69 -16.60
C CYS A 241 4.18 23.00 -15.94
N THR A 242 4.97 23.74 -15.15
CA THR A 242 6.19 23.24 -14.50
C THR A 242 6.13 23.36 -12.99
N PHE A 243 6.89 22.50 -12.29
CA PHE A 243 7.16 22.63 -10.86
C PHE A 243 8.57 22.11 -10.53
N THR A 244 9.04 22.38 -9.32
CA THR A 244 10.37 21.96 -8.87
C THR A 244 10.28 21.05 -7.66
N VAL A 245 11.22 20.09 -7.57
CA VAL A 245 11.42 19.22 -6.42
C VAL A 245 12.88 19.32 -6.00
N THR A 246 13.13 19.52 -4.71
CA THR A 246 14.50 19.52 -4.19
C THR A 246 14.84 18.16 -3.59
N VAL A 247 15.92 17.57 -4.09
CA VAL A 247 16.47 16.29 -3.63
C VAL A 247 17.66 16.55 -2.71
N TYR A 248 17.69 15.86 -1.58
CA TYR A 248 18.75 15.97 -0.56
C TYR A 248 19.63 14.74 -0.52
N ASP A 249 20.89 14.90 -0.09
CA ASP A 249 21.71 13.74 0.31
C ASP A 249 21.20 13.19 1.66
N PRO A 250 21.22 11.86 1.87
CA PRO A 250 20.91 11.29 3.18
C PRO A 250 21.98 11.66 4.20
N VAL A 251 21.54 11.92 5.43
CA VAL A 251 22.47 12.06 6.56
C VAL A 251 23.10 10.68 6.87
N ILE A 252 24.41 10.60 6.76
CA ILE A 252 25.17 9.37 7.05
C ILE A 252 25.68 9.44 8.49
N VAL A 253 25.31 8.44 9.29
CA VAL A 253 25.76 8.27 10.69
C VAL A 253 26.29 6.87 10.93
N THR A 254 27.24 6.73 11.85
CA THR A 254 27.86 5.44 12.20
C THR A 254 27.19 4.76 13.39
N GLY A 255 26.38 5.50 14.17
CA GLY A 255 25.67 4.98 15.34
C GLY A 255 24.61 3.93 14.97
N THR A 256 24.35 3.02 15.89
CA THR A 256 23.39 1.93 15.73
C THR A 256 22.11 2.12 16.53
N ASP A 257 22.14 2.96 17.55
CA ASP A 257 21.03 3.19 18.48
C ASP A 257 20.03 4.21 17.90
N TYR A 258 18.74 3.94 18.07
CA TYR A 258 17.66 4.87 17.71
C TYR A 258 17.35 5.91 18.81
N PHE A 259 17.98 5.79 19.98
CA PHE A 259 17.97 6.80 21.02
C PHE A 259 19.32 6.76 21.76
N PRO A 260 20.36 7.38 21.19
CA PRO A 260 21.70 7.38 21.78
C PRO A 260 21.71 8.04 23.16
N LEU A 261 22.45 7.42 24.10
CA LEU A 261 22.57 7.88 25.50
C LEU A 261 24.03 8.18 25.89
N SER A 262 24.88 8.51 24.92
CA SER A 262 26.30 8.83 25.16
C SER A 262 26.42 10.19 25.83
N LEU A 263 27.36 10.31 26.80
CA LEU A 263 27.62 11.57 27.52
C LEU A 263 28.01 12.70 26.56
N ASN A 264 27.58 13.91 26.88
CA ASN A 264 27.78 15.13 26.10
C ASN A 264 27.15 15.13 24.70
N SER A 265 26.36 14.11 24.36
CA SER A 265 25.50 14.16 23.18
C SER A 265 24.43 15.23 23.38
N TYR A 266 24.14 15.99 22.34
CA TYR A 266 23.12 17.04 22.41
C TYR A 266 22.24 17.10 21.15
N TRP A 267 21.04 17.62 21.33
CA TRP A 267 20.05 17.87 20.27
C TRP A 267 19.41 19.23 20.51
N THR A 268 19.24 20.01 19.43
CA THR A 268 18.51 21.27 19.47
C THR A 268 17.29 21.16 18.56
N TYR A 269 16.12 21.45 19.09
CA TYR A 269 14.86 21.42 18.36
C TYR A 269 14.29 22.83 18.27
N GLU A 270 13.47 23.06 17.22
CA GLU A 270 12.64 24.23 17.09
C GLU A 270 11.16 23.86 16.98
N ASP A 271 10.30 24.68 17.55
CA ASP A 271 8.86 24.56 17.39
C ASP A 271 8.45 25.17 16.03
N VAL A 272 7.89 24.32 15.15
CA VAL A 272 7.44 24.76 13.81
C VAL A 272 6.20 25.66 13.90
N MET A 273 5.38 25.46 14.95
CA MET A 273 4.13 26.22 15.17
C MET A 273 4.37 27.56 15.82
N ASN A 274 5.44 27.71 16.61
CA ASN A 274 5.78 28.94 17.34
C ASN A 274 7.20 29.38 16.96
N ALA A 275 7.30 30.18 15.90
CA ALA A 275 8.59 30.63 15.39
C ALA A 275 9.48 31.27 16.47
N GLY A 276 10.71 30.76 16.60
CA GLY A 276 11.68 31.22 17.59
C GLY A 276 11.65 30.42 18.92
N ASP A 277 10.69 29.54 19.16
CA ASP A 277 10.77 28.60 20.27
C ASP A 277 11.75 27.49 19.98
N THR A 278 12.72 27.33 20.88
CA THR A 278 13.76 26.31 20.76
C THR A 278 14.00 25.65 22.11
N ILE A 279 14.36 24.37 22.05
CA ILE A 279 14.85 23.63 23.20
C ILE A 279 16.19 22.98 22.85
N LYS A 280 17.06 22.87 23.84
CA LYS A 280 18.32 22.11 23.74
C LYS A 280 18.32 21.01 24.76
N ARG A 281 18.56 19.78 24.31
CA ARG A 281 18.75 18.59 25.16
C ARG A 281 20.20 18.20 25.15
N ILE A 282 20.72 17.79 26.32
CA ILE A 282 22.09 17.34 26.47
C ILE A 282 22.17 16.24 27.54
N ILE A 283 22.88 15.16 27.25
CA ILE A 283 23.24 14.14 28.25
C ILE A 283 24.38 14.65 29.10
N THR A 284 24.14 14.91 30.37
CA THR A 284 25.10 15.58 31.26
C THR A 284 25.79 14.62 32.24
N GLY A 285 25.21 13.47 32.57
CA GLY A 285 25.76 12.59 33.57
C GLY A 285 24.91 11.35 33.84
N ASP A 286 25.14 10.77 34.96
CA ASP A 286 24.45 9.59 35.49
C ASP A 286 23.76 9.90 36.82
N SER A 287 22.63 9.23 37.06
CA SER A 287 21.92 9.22 38.34
C SER A 287 21.42 7.81 38.66
N ALA A 288 21.22 7.53 39.93
CA ALA A 288 20.69 6.24 40.37
C ALA A 288 19.38 6.43 41.13
N ILE A 289 18.39 5.63 40.79
CA ILE A 289 17.17 5.46 41.60
C ILE A 289 17.23 4.06 42.20
N SER A 290 17.31 3.99 43.52
CA SER A 290 17.64 2.73 44.25
C SER A 290 18.95 2.12 43.70
N SER A 291 18.91 0.97 43.06
CA SER A 291 20.09 0.33 42.42
C SER A 291 20.13 0.47 40.90
N THR A 292 19.19 1.16 40.31
CA THR A 292 19.07 1.28 38.85
C THR A 292 19.72 2.56 38.35
N GLN A 293 20.65 2.42 37.40
CA GLN A 293 21.37 3.53 36.79
C GLN A 293 20.56 4.11 35.62
N TYR A 294 20.60 5.44 35.48
CA TYR A 294 19.99 6.22 34.43
C TYR A 294 20.96 7.26 33.89
N ARG A 295 20.86 7.59 32.61
CA ARG A 295 21.44 8.80 32.04
C ARG A 295 20.56 9.99 32.36
N VAL A 296 21.18 11.09 32.75
CA VAL A 296 20.51 12.36 32.98
C VAL A 296 20.56 13.18 31.70
N MET A 297 19.40 13.53 31.16
CA MET A 297 19.25 14.45 30.03
C MET A 297 18.62 15.73 30.54
N HIS A 298 19.34 16.85 30.43
CA HIS A 298 18.79 18.17 30.67
C HIS A 298 18.17 18.76 29.42
N GLU A 299 17.02 19.37 29.58
CA GLU A 299 16.36 20.16 28.56
C GLU A 299 16.35 21.62 28.98
N TYR A 300 16.88 22.46 28.12
CA TYR A 300 16.92 23.91 28.30
C TYR A 300 16.02 24.57 27.27
N ASP A 301 15.06 25.37 27.73
CA ASP A 301 14.24 26.20 26.87
C ASP A 301 14.87 27.59 26.64
N ARG A 302 14.32 28.37 25.73
CA ARG A 302 14.81 29.74 25.42
C ARG A 302 14.61 30.75 26.57
N TYR A 303 13.79 30.42 27.58
CA TYR A 303 13.50 31.27 28.72
C TYR A 303 14.39 30.98 29.92
N GLY A 304 15.32 30.05 29.81
CA GLY A 304 16.23 29.64 30.86
C GLY A 304 15.67 28.56 31.79
N GLY A 305 14.55 27.94 31.38
CA GLY A 305 14.03 26.75 32.04
C GLY A 305 15.01 25.59 31.91
N ASP A 306 15.18 24.80 32.99
CA ASP A 306 15.99 23.60 33.03
C ASP A 306 15.15 22.46 33.60
N THR A 307 14.96 21.42 32.79
CA THR A 307 14.23 20.19 33.21
C THR A 307 15.11 18.98 33.00
N ALA A 308 15.26 18.16 34.04
CA ALA A 308 16.04 16.92 33.96
C ALA A 308 15.13 15.71 33.75
N PHE A 309 15.49 14.88 32.79
CA PHE A 309 14.85 13.60 32.48
C PHE A 309 15.84 12.47 32.69
N LEU A 310 15.32 11.33 33.12
CA LEU A 310 16.10 10.13 33.39
C LEU A 310 15.78 9.05 32.35
N PHE A 311 16.80 8.65 31.59
CA PHE A 311 16.69 7.66 30.55
C PHE A 311 17.62 6.47 30.79
N ARG A 312 17.18 5.28 30.40
CA ARG A 312 18.04 4.09 30.35
C ARG A 312 17.66 3.17 29.19
N LYS A 313 18.62 2.38 28.75
CA LYS A 313 18.40 1.23 27.88
C LYS A 313 18.44 -0.05 28.72
N LYS A 314 17.43 -0.91 28.61
CA LYS A 314 17.35 -2.22 29.27
C LYS A 314 17.02 -3.28 28.21
N GLY A 315 18.04 -4.02 27.77
CA GLY A 315 17.88 -4.97 26.66
C GLY A 315 17.45 -4.23 25.39
N THR A 316 16.26 -4.54 24.91
CA THR A 316 15.65 -3.92 23.73
C THR A 316 14.93 -2.60 24.01
N ASP A 317 14.65 -2.29 25.26
CA ASP A 317 13.75 -1.23 25.66
C ASP A 317 14.49 0.05 26.06
N TYR A 318 14.00 1.19 25.59
CA TYR A 318 14.38 2.51 26.08
C TYR A 318 13.29 3.02 27.03
N ILE A 319 13.70 3.30 28.25
CA ILE A 319 12.83 3.63 29.37
C ILE A 319 13.13 5.05 29.83
N GLN A 320 12.09 5.87 29.94
CA GLN A 320 12.10 7.14 30.67
C GLN A 320 11.55 6.89 32.07
N ASN A 321 12.12 7.54 33.10
CA ASN A 321 11.63 7.52 34.46
C ASN A 321 11.53 8.93 35.05
N GLY A 322 10.52 9.17 35.84
CA GLY A 322 10.24 10.48 36.44
C GLY A 322 9.20 11.31 35.69
N SER A 323 9.46 12.62 35.57
CA SER A 323 8.58 13.52 34.79
C SER A 323 8.51 13.10 33.34
N VAL A 324 7.31 13.19 32.76
CA VAL A 324 7.08 12.83 31.37
C VAL A 324 7.69 13.88 30.45
N ASP A 325 8.37 13.42 29.43
CA ASP A 325 9.01 14.22 28.42
C ASP A 325 8.01 15.04 27.60
N ILE A 326 8.17 16.34 27.58
CA ILE A 326 7.28 17.28 26.90
C ILE A 326 7.30 17.11 25.37
N LEU A 327 8.40 16.64 24.77
CA LEU A 327 8.45 16.38 23.32
C LEU A 327 7.61 15.18 22.92
N THR A 328 7.56 14.17 23.77
CA THR A 328 6.93 12.90 23.44
C THR A 328 5.50 12.75 23.97
N VAL A 329 5.15 13.33 25.13
CA VAL A 329 3.96 12.85 25.87
C VAL A 329 3.20 13.93 26.68
N ALA A 330 3.45 15.21 26.49
CA ALA A 330 2.73 16.23 27.28
C ALA A 330 1.26 16.32 26.89
N LEU A 331 0.41 15.84 27.76
CA LEU A 331 -1.02 16.19 27.75
C LEU A 331 -1.18 17.57 28.39
N ALA A 332 -1.70 18.53 27.64
CA ALA A 332 -1.82 19.92 28.10
C ALA A 332 -2.64 20.09 29.38
N TYR A 333 -3.48 19.14 29.74
CA TYR A 333 -4.34 19.18 30.92
C TYR A 333 -3.86 18.27 32.08
N VAL A 334 -2.73 17.57 31.91
CA VAL A 334 -2.11 16.75 32.95
C VAL A 334 -0.65 17.22 33.16
N PRO A 335 -0.45 18.27 33.97
CA PRO A 335 0.86 18.95 34.06
C PRO A 335 1.97 18.12 34.75
N HIS A 336 1.57 17.14 35.56
CA HIS A 336 2.53 16.31 36.30
C HIS A 336 2.19 14.84 36.14
N VAL A 337 2.98 14.16 35.35
CA VAL A 337 2.91 12.69 35.18
C VAL A 337 4.21 12.11 35.68
N ILE A 338 4.13 11.13 36.57
CA ILE A 338 5.29 10.42 37.12
C ILE A 338 5.11 8.92 36.89
N GLY A 339 6.16 8.29 36.38
CA GLY A 339 6.15 6.86 36.14
C GLY A 339 7.34 6.39 35.32
N GLN A 340 7.31 5.12 34.92
CA GLN A 340 8.24 4.56 33.97
C GLN A 340 7.52 4.34 32.63
N ILE A 341 8.10 4.87 31.57
CA ILE A 341 7.56 4.71 30.22
C ILE A 341 8.58 4.01 29.35
N ASN A 342 8.25 2.82 28.90
CA ASN A 342 8.96 2.17 27.79
C ASN A 342 8.50 2.85 26.49
N PHE A 343 9.21 3.91 26.08
CA PHE A 343 8.79 4.78 24.99
C PHE A 343 9.30 4.36 23.62
N LEU A 344 10.32 3.48 23.56
CA LEU A 344 10.90 2.98 22.33
C LEU A 344 11.47 1.59 22.55
N LYS A 345 11.48 0.75 21.51
CA LYS A 345 12.11 -0.55 21.45
C LYS A 345 13.09 -0.61 20.28
N GLN A 346 14.05 -1.53 20.34
CA GLN A 346 15.00 -1.81 19.27
C GLN A 346 15.48 -3.27 19.33
N PRO A 347 15.30 -4.09 18.25
CA PRO A 347 14.70 -3.68 16.96
C PRO A 347 13.19 -3.53 17.05
N LEU A 348 12.61 -2.81 16.05
CA LEU A 348 11.18 -2.74 15.79
C LEU A 348 10.89 -3.32 14.42
N THR A 349 9.67 -3.84 14.26
CA THR A 349 9.11 -4.30 12.99
C THR A 349 7.83 -3.53 12.64
N ASP A 350 7.50 -3.45 11.36
CA ASP A 350 6.28 -2.76 10.90
C ASP A 350 5.03 -3.39 11.54
N GLY A 351 4.17 -2.54 12.09
CA GLY A 351 2.94 -2.94 12.79
C GLY A 351 3.14 -3.41 14.25
N GLU A 352 4.38 -3.51 14.74
CA GLU A 352 4.63 -3.87 16.14
C GLU A 352 4.07 -2.82 17.08
N SER A 353 3.33 -3.27 18.10
CA SER A 353 2.73 -2.37 19.09
C SER A 353 3.03 -2.82 20.51
N TRP A 354 3.03 -1.84 21.43
CA TRP A 354 3.18 -2.08 22.87
C TRP A 354 2.48 -0.99 23.67
N VAL A 355 2.32 -1.24 24.96
CA VAL A 355 1.74 -0.29 25.90
C VAL A 355 2.76 -0.04 27.01
N SER A 356 2.86 1.21 27.49
CA SER A 356 3.70 1.55 28.65
C SER A 356 3.13 0.95 29.94
N GLU A 357 3.95 0.94 30.99
CA GLU A 357 3.43 0.80 32.35
C GLU A 357 2.47 1.95 32.66
N GLU A 358 1.59 1.73 33.67
CA GLU A 358 0.67 2.75 34.15
C GLU A 358 1.43 3.86 34.88
N CYS A 359 1.17 5.10 34.50
CA CYS A 359 1.70 6.28 35.14
C CYS A 359 0.62 7.00 35.93
N LEU A 360 1.01 7.70 37.00
CA LEU A 360 0.12 8.56 37.77
C LEU A 360 0.33 10.02 37.41
N GLY A 361 -0.76 10.75 37.29
CA GLY A 361 -0.77 12.19 37.05
C GLY A 361 -1.88 12.88 37.80
N ASN A 362 -1.87 14.20 37.80
CA ASN A 362 -2.96 15.01 38.36
C ASN A 362 -3.47 15.99 37.29
N LEU A 363 -4.77 16.12 37.19
CA LEU A 363 -5.42 17.21 36.45
C LEU A 363 -5.11 18.55 37.10
N PHE A 364 -5.29 19.65 36.38
CA PHE A 364 -5.21 21.02 36.94
C PHE A 364 -6.18 21.23 38.15
N SER A 365 -7.26 20.45 38.20
CA SER A 365 -8.18 20.42 39.36
C SER A 365 -7.59 19.71 40.59
N GLY A 366 -6.41 19.12 40.53
CA GLY A 366 -5.80 18.31 41.57
C GLY A 366 -6.32 16.86 41.65
N GLN A 367 -7.26 16.47 40.79
CA GLN A 367 -7.76 15.10 40.78
C GLN A 367 -6.72 14.14 40.19
N PRO A 368 -6.44 12.98 40.83
CA PRO A 368 -5.54 11.99 40.32
C PRO A 368 -6.13 11.34 39.07
N VAL A 369 -5.25 11.04 38.09
CA VAL A 369 -5.55 10.30 36.87
C VAL A 369 -4.48 9.26 36.61
N TYR A 370 -4.89 8.20 35.95
CA TYR A 370 -4.01 7.11 35.54
C TYR A 370 -3.82 7.22 34.03
N LEU A 371 -2.58 7.16 33.58
CA LEU A 371 -2.19 7.26 32.18
C LEU A 371 -1.45 6.00 31.75
N GLN A 372 -1.66 5.60 30.52
CA GLN A 372 -0.81 4.70 29.78
C GLN A 372 -0.64 5.21 28.37
N TYR A 373 0.39 4.75 27.70
CA TYR A 373 0.75 5.17 26.35
C TYR A 373 0.78 3.96 25.45
N TYR A 374 -0.06 3.97 24.42
CA TYR A 374 -0.05 2.97 23.36
C TYR A 374 0.87 3.45 22.26
N PHE A 375 1.78 2.57 21.84
CA PHE A 375 2.73 2.81 20.75
C PHE A 375 2.51 1.81 19.63
N ASN A 376 2.71 2.27 18.39
CA ASN A 376 2.70 1.42 17.20
C ASN A 376 3.80 1.85 16.23
N CYS A 377 4.65 0.92 15.82
CA CYS A 377 5.65 1.15 14.77
C CYS A 377 4.95 1.06 13.42
N VAL A 378 4.73 2.20 12.79
CA VAL A 378 4.12 2.27 11.45
C VAL A 378 5.09 1.76 10.39
N LYS A 379 6.36 2.22 10.49
CA LYS A 379 7.48 1.78 9.64
C LYS A 379 8.76 1.68 10.44
N SER A 380 9.47 0.59 10.25
CA SER A 380 10.76 0.30 10.90
C SER A 380 11.98 0.67 10.04
N ASN A 381 11.75 1.07 8.80
CA ASN A 381 12.79 1.53 7.87
C ASN A 381 12.22 2.63 6.96
N ASP A 382 11.88 3.75 7.57
CA ASP A 382 11.35 4.92 6.87
C ASP A 382 12.49 5.88 6.48
N ALA A 383 12.14 6.90 5.69
CA ALA A 383 12.99 8.02 5.34
C ALA A 383 12.19 9.32 5.46
N ILE A 384 12.81 10.37 6.02
CA ILE A 384 12.13 11.65 6.24
C ILE A 384 13.06 12.82 6.00
N THR A 385 12.54 13.89 5.41
CA THR A 385 13.24 15.18 5.34
C THR A 385 12.68 16.12 6.41
N VAL A 386 13.57 16.63 7.25
CA VAL A 386 13.25 17.53 8.37
C VAL A 386 14.06 18.81 8.21
N GLY A 387 13.41 19.91 7.80
CA GLY A 387 14.11 21.13 7.41
C GLY A 387 15.01 20.89 6.20
N THR A 388 16.32 21.05 6.40
CA THR A 388 17.34 20.82 5.34
C THR A 388 18.07 19.49 5.48
N HIS A 389 17.67 18.66 6.42
CA HIS A 389 18.32 17.36 6.71
C HIS A 389 17.42 16.22 6.29
N SER A 390 17.99 15.22 5.64
CA SER A 390 17.29 14.03 5.19
C SER A 390 17.85 12.80 5.88
N PHE A 391 16.98 12.07 6.56
CA PHE A 391 17.31 10.92 7.39
C PHE A 391 16.78 9.65 6.75
N ILE A 392 17.59 8.59 6.79
CA ILE A 392 17.23 7.22 6.39
C ILE A 392 17.35 6.30 7.59
N ASN A 393 16.83 5.07 7.49
CA ASN A 393 16.74 4.13 8.62
C ASN A 393 16.02 4.77 9.81
N VAL A 394 14.81 5.24 9.60
CA VAL A 394 13.99 5.94 10.60
C VAL A 394 12.88 5.03 11.09
N TYR A 395 12.68 4.96 12.41
CA TYR A 395 11.47 4.41 13.00
C TYR A 395 10.39 5.49 13.02
N HIS A 396 9.28 5.24 12.32
CA HIS A 396 8.07 6.03 12.44
C HIS A 396 7.15 5.34 13.46
N VAL A 397 6.99 5.95 14.62
CA VAL A 397 6.19 5.42 15.73
C VAL A 397 5.01 6.35 15.98
N ILE A 398 3.80 5.79 16.04
CA ILE A 398 2.62 6.50 16.55
C ILE A 398 2.50 6.27 18.05
N LEU A 399 2.22 7.34 18.77
CA LEU A 399 1.91 7.36 20.18
C LEU A 399 0.48 7.84 20.39
N LEU A 400 -0.32 7.06 21.13
CA LEU A 400 -1.67 7.40 21.55
C LEU A 400 -1.73 7.43 23.08
N PRO A 401 -1.86 8.61 23.71
CA PRO A 401 -2.07 8.69 25.14
C PRO A 401 -3.48 8.21 25.50
N GLN A 402 -3.58 7.47 26.60
CA GLN A 402 -4.82 6.93 27.13
C GLN A 402 -4.94 7.28 28.62
N ILE A 403 -6.14 7.63 29.06
CA ILE A 403 -6.42 8.11 30.42
C ILE A 403 -7.62 7.40 31.02
N LYS A 404 -7.56 7.17 32.33
CA LYS A 404 -8.72 6.76 33.14
C LYS A 404 -8.78 7.54 34.45
N SER A 405 -9.98 7.77 34.97
CA SER A 405 -10.21 8.57 36.18
C SER A 405 -10.10 7.78 37.49
N SER A 406 -10.09 6.45 37.42
CA SER A 406 -9.91 5.58 38.59
C SER A 406 -9.25 4.25 38.17
N ALA A 407 -8.69 3.53 39.13
CA ALA A 407 -8.02 2.25 38.88
C ALA A 407 -8.95 1.19 38.24
N SER A 408 -10.25 1.24 38.55
CA SER A 408 -11.25 0.27 38.04
C SER A 408 -11.87 0.63 36.70
N ASN A 409 -11.67 1.85 36.21
CA ASN A 409 -12.24 2.29 34.93
C ASN A 409 -11.43 1.79 33.74
N PRO A 410 -12.04 1.58 32.56
CA PRO A 410 -11.30 1.32 31.34
C PRO A 410 -10.52 2.58 30.90
N TYR A 411 -9.45 2.38 30.15
CA TYR A 411 -8.74 3.46 29.49
C TYR A 411 -9.55 4.03 28.32
N ASN A 412 -9.53 5.35 28.18
CA ASN A 412 -10.08 6.08 27.06
C ASN A 412 -8.98 6.82 26.30
N SER A 413 -9.09 6.93 24.99
CA SER A 413 -8.19 7.75 24.19
C SER A 413 -8.35 9.24 24.55
N THR A 414 -7.26 9.97 24.55
CA THR A 414 -7.26 11.43 24.76
C THR A 414 -7.61 12.22 23.50
N ASN A 415 -7.90 11.57 22.39
CA ASN A 415 -8.09 12.18 21.07
C ASN A 415 -6.86 12.91 20.50
N GLU A 416 -5.68 12.61 21.02
CA GLU A 416 -4.40 13.11 20.51
C GLU A 416 -3.60 11.97 19.90
N VAL A 417 -2.95 12.27 18.77
CA VAL A 417 -2.07 11.33 18.03
C VAL A 417 -0.73 12.00 17.83
N PHE A 418 0.34 11.34 18.25
CA PHE A 418 1.69 11.83 18.03
C PHE A 418 2.43 10.91 17.08
N HIS A 419 3.06 11.49 16.07
CA HIS A 419 3.99 10.85 15.16
C HIS A 419 5.41 11.18 15.58
N LEU A 420 6.17 10.16 15.94
CA LEU A 420 7.54 10.25 16.42
C LEU A 420 8.47 9.60 15.41
N TYR A 421 9.53 10.30 15.02
CA TYR A 421 10.48 9.80 14.05
C TYR A 421 11.87 9.72 14.69
N TYR A 422 12.37 8.48 14.85
CA TYR A 422 13.67 8.21 15.43
C TYR A 422 14.64 7.76 14.35
N ALA A 423 15.65 8.57 14.06
CA ALA A 423 16.70 8.21 13.09
C ALA A 423 17.82 7.43 13.76
N LYS A 424 18.24 6.36 13.11
CA LYS A 424 19.34 5.51 13.57
C LYS A 424 20.62 6.31 13.76
N GLY A 425 21.27 6.14 14.91
CA GLY A 425 22.51 6.84 15.30
C GLY A 425 22.33 8.30 15.70
N ILE A 426 21.09 8.84 15.66
CA ILE A 426 20.82 10.24 15.99
C ILE A 426 19.82 10.36 17.13
N GLY A 427 18.72 9.62 17.10
CA GLY A 427 17.64 9.75 18.05
C GLY A 427 16.38 10.37 17.43
N LEU A 428 15.57 11.03 18.27
CA LEU A 428 14.34 11.70 17.84
C LEU A 428 14.67 12.89 16.92
N VAL A 429 14.16 12.85 15.67
CA VAL A 429 14.42 13.91 14.67
C VAL A 429 13.21 14.76 14.37
N TYR A 430 12.00 14.23 14.58
CA TYR A 430 10.78 14.97 14.32
C TYR A 430 9.63 14.45 15.18
N VAL A 431 8.78 15.37 15.64
CA VAL A 431 7.56 15.11 16.39
C VAL A 431 6.43 15.92 15.79
N LYS A 432 5.33 15.26 15.49
CA LYS A 432 4.09 15.91 15.06
C LYS A 432 2.90 15.37 15.87
N GLY A 433 2.26 16.23 16.64
CA GLY A 433 1.03 15.94 17.35
C GLY A 433 -0.17 16.55 16.65
N THR A 434 -1.24 15.78 16.53
CA THR A 434 -2.53 16.22 15.99
C THR A 434 -3.66 15.78 16.92
N ASP A 435 -4.84 16.39 16.79
CA ASP A 435 -6.05 15.77 17.32
C ASP A 435 -6.57 14.67 16.39
N ASN A 436 -7.64 13.99 16.80
CA ASN A 436 -8.25 12.88 16.05
C ASN A 436 -8.88 13.27 14.69
N VAL A 437 -9.03 14.58 14.42
CA VAL A 437 -9.50 15.10 13.12
C VAL A 437 -8.37 15.70 12.28
N GLY A 438 -7.13 15.61 12.79
CA GLY A 438 -5.92 15.99 12.07
C GLY A 438 -5.46 17.44 12.22
N PHE A 439 -6.09 18.24 13.11
CA PHE A 439 -5.60 19.59 13.41
C PHE A 439 -4.28 19.53 14.19
N PRO A 440 -3.24 20.27 13.76
CA PRO A 440 -1.95 20.29 14.42
C PRO A 440 -2.08 20.84 15.86
N LYS A 441 -1.45 20.15 16.81
CA LYS A 441 -1.36 20.53 18.23
C LYS A 441 0.06 20.80 18.68
N LYS A 442 1.02 20.18 18.00
CA LYS A 442 2.43 20.25 18.34
C LYS A 442 3.27 19.83 17.15
N GLU A 443 4.34 20.59 16.87
CA GLU A 443 5.28 20.20 15.81
C GLU A 443 6.68 20.68 16.15
N TRP A 444 7.59 19.70 16.39
CA TRP A 444 8.99 19.98 16.70
C TRP A 444 9.90 19.30 15.71
N ARG A 445 10.93 19.99 15.23
CA ARG A 445 11.93 19.44 14.31
C ARG A 445 13.36 19.66 14.82
N LEU A 446 14.20 18.65 14.59
CA LEU A 446 15.62 18.71 14.90
C LEU A 446 16.31 19.74 14.02
N ARG A 447 17.15 20.61 14.61
CA ARG A 447 17.99 21.62 13.93
C ARG A 447 19.46 21.23 13.89
N ASN A 448 20.00 20.93 15.05
CA ASN A 448 21.41 20.56 15.21
C ASN A 448 21.55 19.44 16.24
N TRP A 449 22.60 18.65 16.08
CA TRP A 449 22.92 17.57 17.02
C TRP A 449 24.40 17.23 17.02
N LEU A 450 24.85 16.58 18.09
CA LEU A 450 26.10 15.87 18.19
C LEU A 450 25.85 14.59 19.00
N VAL A 451 26.20 13.47 18.45
CA VAL A 451 26.19 12.17 19.15
C VAL A 451 27.61 11.67 19.26
N ASN A 452 28.09 11.50 20.51
CA ASN A 452 29.45 11.06 20.83
C ASN A 452 29.56 9.53 20.86
#